data_2b469feac6fa46f3513f57c99c08312c
#
_entry.id   2b469feac6fa46f3513f57c99c08312c
#
_cell.length_a   1.000
_cell.length_b   1.000
_cell.length_c   1.000
_cell.angle_alpha   90.00
_cell.angle_beta   90.00
_cell.angle_gamma   90.00
#
_symmetry.space_group_name_H-M   'P 1'
#
loop_
_entity.id
_entity.type
_entity.pdbx_description
1 polymer ?
#
loop_
_entity_poly.entity_id
_entity_poly.type
_entity_poly.pdbx_seq_one_letter_code
_entity_poly.pdbx_strand_id
1 'polypeptide(L)' 'MGKSEIKVIGVIGLGYVGLPTAIGFHDAGFEVWGVDVSKRSVDMVLQGKNPTGDPDVDDIVPQPGTERWHITTS' A
#
# COMPACT_ATOMS: atom_id res chain seq x y z
N MET A 1 7.56 -10.85 -23.99
CA MET A 1 7.86 -11.00 -23.25
C MET A 1 7.22 -11.71 -22.46
N GLY A 2 6.40 -11.76 -22.23
CA GLY A 2 5.70 -12.66 -21.49
C GLY A 2 6.31 -13.21 -20.32
N LYS A 3 7.28 -12.62 -19.83
CA LYS A 3 7.85 -13.16 -18.78
C LYS A 3 7.03 -12.92 -17.63
N SER A 4 6.77 -13.79 -16.82
CA SER A 4 5.97 -13.66 -15.67
C SER A 4 6.80 -13.32 -14.48
N GLU A 5 7.65 -12.38 -14.64
CA GLU A 5 8.47 -11.98 -13.54
C GLU A 5 7.67 -11.25 -12.50
N ILE A 6 7.91 -11.56 -11.24
CA ILE A 6 7.30 -10.86 -10.15
C ILE A 6 8.05 -9.56 -9.96
N LYS A 7 7.31 -8.48 -9.98
CA LYS A 7 7.90 -7.18 -9.74
C LYS A 7 7.50 -6.71 -8.37
N VAL A 8 8.48 -6.29 -7.60
CA VAL A 8 8.30 -5.87 -6.22
C VAL A 8 8.63 -4.39 -6.12
N ILE A 9 7.72 -3.63 -5.56
CA ILE A 9 7.87 -2.19 -5.41
C ILE A 9 7.89 -1.86 -3.93
N GLY A 10 8.88 -1.08 -3.50
CA GLY A 10 8.93 -0.56 -2.14
C GLY A 10 8.52 0.89 -2.12
N VAL A 11 7.63 1.24 -1.21
CA VAL A 11 7.17 2.62 -1.05
C VAL A 11 7.45 3.05 0.38
N ILE A 12 8.22 4.13 0.54
CA ILE A 12 8.58 4.66 1.84
C ILE A 12 7.67 5.86 2.12
N GLY A 13 6.93 5.78 3.22
CA GLY A 13 5.98 6.82 3.58
C GLY A 13 4.60 6.54 3.01
N LEU A 14 3.61 6.43 3.88
CA LEU A 14 2.25 6.07 3.47
C LEU A 14 1.30 7.25 3.72
N GLY A 15 1.73 8.43 3.29
CA GLY A 15 0.92 9.63 3.39
C GLY A 15 0.18 9.93 2.10
N TYR A 16 -0.09 11.22 1.88
CA TYR A 16 -0.89 11.68 0.74
C TYR A 16 -0.37 11.21 -0.61
N VAL A 17 0.94 11.10 -0.76
CA VAL A 17 1.53 10.69 -2.04
C VAL A 17 1.86 9.21 -2.02
N GLY A 18 2.46 8.74 -0.93
CA GLY A 18 2.97 7.39 -0.85
C GLY A 18 1.88 6.33 -0.90
N LEU A 19 0.81 6.51 -0.13
CA LEU A 19 -0.24 5.49 -0.10
C LEU A 19 -0.96 5.35 -1.43
N PRO A 20 -1.42 6.43 -2.08
CA PRO A 20 -2.03 6.28 -3.40
C PRO A 20 -1.07 5.66 -4.43
N THR A 21 0.21 6.01 -4.35
CA THR A 21 1.22 5.43 -5.25
C THR A 21 1.34 3.93 -5.03
N ALA A 22 1.40 3.50 -3.77
CA ALA A 22 1.49 2.08 -3.44
C ALA A 22 0.26 1.33 -3.95
N ILE A 23 -0.92 1.90 -3.75
CA ILE A 23 -2.17 1.29 -4.21
C ILE A 23 -2.18 1.18 -5.73
N GLY A 24 -1.70 2.22 -6.42
CA GLY A 24 -1.65 2.20 -7.87
C GLY A 24 -0.76 1.10 -8.41
N PHE A 25 0.41 0.90 -7.81
CA PHE A 25 1.30 -0.19 -8.22
C PHE A 25 0.66 -1.55 -7.92
N HIS A 26 0.02 -1.67 -6.78
CA HIS A 26 -0.66 -2.92 -6.44
C HIS A 26 -1.76 -3.24 -7.44
N ASP A 27 -2.55 -2.23 -7.81
CA ASP A 27 -3.61 -2.42 -8.79
C ASP A 27 -3.07 -2.81 -10.16
N ALA A 28 -1.84 -2.40 -10.45
CA ALA A 28 -1.18 -2.74 -11.71
C ALA A 28 -0.56 -4.14 -11.68
N GLY A 29 -0.67 -4.85 -10.58
CA GLY A 29 -0.21 -6.24 -10.49
C GLY A 29 1.13 -6.42 -9.80
N PHE A 30 1.72 -5.37 -9.26
CA PHE A 30 2.99 -5.51 -8.55
C PHE A 30 2.78 -5.98 -7.13
N GLU A 31 3.81 -6.63 -6.59
CA GLU A 31 3.87 -6.89 -5.16
C GLU A 31 4.40 -5.63 -4.49
N VAL A 32 3.70 -5.14 -3.48
CA VAL A 32 4.02 -3.87 -2.86
C VAL A 32 4.41 -4.06 -1.40
N TRP A 33 5.53 -3.45 -1.02
CA TRP A 33 5.97 -3.33 0.36
C TRP A 33 5.93 -1.86 0.73
N GLY A 34 5.01 -1.50 1.60
CA GLY A 34 4.88 -0.13 2.09
C GLY A 34 5.46 -0.02 3.49
N VAL A 35 6.26 1.00 3.72
CA VAL A 35 6.94 1.21 5.00
C VAL A 35 6.65 2.60 5.51
N ASP A 36 6.29 2.71 6.78
CA ASP A 36 6.10 4.01 7.41
C ASP A 36 6.58 3.92 8.85
N VAL A 37 7.17 4.99 9.36
CA VAL A 37 7.61 5.03 10.75
C VAL A 37 6.43 5.15 11.71
N SER A 38 5.28 5.55 11.23
CA SER A 38 4.09 5.72 12.07
C SER A 38 3.37 4.40 12.24
N LYS A 39 3.45 3.85 13.44
CA LYS A 39 2.71 2.62 13.72
C LYS A 39 1.22 2.82 13.54
N ARG A 40 0.69 3.99 13.87
CA ARG A 40 -0.72 4.29 13.69
C ARG A 40 -1.12 4.18 12.22
N SER A 41 -0.32 4.78 11.33
CA SER A 41 -0.62 4.72 9.91
C SER A 41 -0.55 3.29 9.39
N VAL A 42 0.48 2.55 9.79
CA VAL A 42 0.62 1.16 9.38
C VAL A 42 -0.57 0.33 9.84
N ASP A 43 -0.96 0.48 11.11
CA ASP A 43 -2.08 -0.28 11.65
C ASP A 43 -3.38 0.05 10.91
N MET A 44 -3.59 1.31 10.57
CA MET A 44 -4.80 1.71 9.84
C MET A 44 -4.82 1.08 8.45
N VAL A 45 -3.71 1.18 7.73
CA VAL A 45 -3.66 0.63 6.38
C VAL A 45 -3.84 -0.89 6.41
N LEU A 46 -3.27 -1.57 7.40
CA LEU A 46 -3.44 -3.02 7.53
C LEU A 46 -4.88 -3.40 7.81
N GLN A 47 -5.67 -2.49 8.38
CA GLN A 47 -7.08 -2.72 8.63
C GLN A 47 -7.95 -2.27 7.47
N GLY A 48 -7.37 -1.83 6.38
CA GLY A 48 -8.12 -1.34 5.23
C GLY A 48 -8.64 0.07 5.42
N LYS A 49 -8.02 0.83 6.33
CA LYS A 49 -8.47 2.19 6.63
C LYS A 49 -7.49 3.20 6.08
N ASN A 50 -8.00 4.39 5.81
CA ASN A 50 -7.22 5.46 5.20
C ASN A 50 -6.67 6.39 6.29
N PRO A 51 -5.34 6.42 6.50
CA PRO A 51 -4.78 7.30 7.52
C PRO A 51 -4.50 8.72 7.02
N THR A 52 -4.69 8.97 5.73
CA THR A 52 -4.25 10.24 5.13
C THR A 52 -5.25 11.37 5.28
N GLY A 53 -6.52 11.05 5.51
CA GLY A 53 -7.53 12.08 5.54
C GLY A 53 -8.03 12.50 4.17
N ASP A 54 -7.45 11.98 3.10
CA ASP A 54 -7.87 12.29 1.74
C ASP A 54 -9.05 11.38 1.37
N PRO A 55 -10.25 11.92 1.18
CA PRO A 55 -11.41 11.07 0.92
C PRO A 55 -11.32 10.27 -0.37
N ASP A 56 -10.48 10.68 -1.30
CA ASP A 56 -10.32 9.94 -2.54
C ASP A 56 -9.68 8.57 -2.32
N VAL A 57 -9.04 8.37 -1.18
CA VAL A 57 -8.36 7.12 -0.86
C VAL A 57 -9.24 6.17 -0.06
N ASP A 58 -10.34 6.68 0.52
CA ASP A 58 -11.14 5.91 1.46
C ASP A 58 -11.56 4.54 0.93
N ASP A 59 -11.98 4.48 -0.33
CA ASP A 59 -12.58 3.28 -0.88
C ASP A 59 -11.60 2.39 -1.62
N ILE A 60 -10.34 2.79 -1.72
CA ILE A 60 -9.38 2.04 -2.51
C ILE A 60 -8.28 1.38 -1.68
N VAL A 61 -8.26 1.57 -0.38
CA VAL A 61 -7.26 0.92 0.48
C VAL A 61 -7.50 -0.58 0.46
N PRO A 62 -6.48 -1.39 0.15
CA PRO A 62 -6.64 -2.85 0.14
C PRO A 62 -7.08 -3.36 1.51
N GLN A 63 -7.98 -4.33 1.48
CA GLN A 63 -8.53 -4.89 2.71
C GLN A 63 -7.58 -5.90 3.32
N PRO A 64 -7.75 -6.23 4.61
CA PRO A 64 -6.90 -7.23 5.26
C PRO A 64 -6.92 -8.54 4.48
N GLY A 65 -5.76 -9.15 4.35
CA GLY A 65 -5.64 -10.41 3.63
C GLY A 65 -5.41 -10.28 2.14
N THR A 66 -5.30 -9.06 1.64
CA THR A 66 -5.02 -8.84 0.21
C THR A 66 -3.64 -9.36 -0.14
N GLU A 67 -3.55 -10.12 -1.24
CA GLU A 67 -2.28 -10.68 -1.68
C GLU A 67 -1.38 -9.60 -2.25
N ARG A 68 -0.08 -9.81 -2.11
CA ARG A 68 0.95 -8.92 -2.67
C ARG A 68 0.92 -7.51 -2.08
N TRP A 69 0.38 -7.40 -0.87
CA TRP A 69 0.25 -6.12 -0.17
C TRP A 69 0.84 -6.28 1.22
N HIS A 70 2.00 -5.69 1.45
CA HIS A 70 2.75 -5.84 2.70
C HIS A 70 3.05 -4.48 3.28
N ILE A 71 2.55 -4.22 4.46
CA ILE A 71 2.70 -2.92 5.10
C ILE A 71 3.36 -3.12 6.45
N THR A 72 4.41 -2.37 6.72
CA THR A 72 5.20 -2.57 7.93
C THR A 72 5.81 -1.26 8.39
N THR A 73 6.32 -1.25 9.63
CA THR A 73 7.03 -0.09 10.16
C THR A 73 8.52 -0.12 9.85
N SER A 74 9.03 -1.19 9.33
CA SER A 74 10.46 -1.24 8.99
C SER A 74 10.78 -2.32 7.96
#